data_b8216f99fd60367ad82b7ec5d1764bc8
#
_entry.id   b8216f99fd60367ad82b7ec5d1764bc8
#
_cell.length_a   1.000
_cell.length_b   1.000
_cell.length_c   1.000
_cell.angle_alpha   90.00
_cell.angle_beta   90.00
_cell.angle_gamma   90.00
#
_symmetry.space_group_name_H-M   'P 1'
#
loop_
_entity.id
_entity.type
_entity.pdbx_description
1 polymer ?
#
loop_
_entity_poly.entity_id
_entity_poly.type
_entity_poly.pdbx_seq_one_letter_code
_entity_poly.pdbx_strand_id
1 'polypeptide(L)'
;MDNQVHNQIVSFIWGIADDCLRDIYVRGKYRDVILPMTVIRRLDALLEDTKPAVLEMKEKLDAAGIDNQWPALCNAAGQAFCNASPFRLRDLTSRAKKQTLKTDFEAYLDGFSPNVQEILEKFKFRNQIDTMIEADILGAVIEKFISSDINLSPNPVYNEEKTILKHPGLDNHGMGTIFEELIRKFNEENNEEAGEHWTPRDVVELMADLIFMPIADQIKDATYSCYDGACGTGGML
;
A
#
# COMPACT_ATOMS: atom_id res chain seq x y z
N MET A 1 -6.74 17.30 2.49
CA MET A 1 -5.39 17.25 3.16
C MET A 1 -4.51 18.35 2.58
N ASP A 2 -3.57 18.88 3.35
CA ASP A 2 -2.68 19.95 2.89
C ASP A 2 -1.74 19.42 1.77
N ASN A 3 -1.65 20.15 0.65
CA ASN A 3 -0.76 19.83 -0.48
C ASN A 3 0.71 19.68 -0.03
N GLN A 4 1.09 20.35 1.06
CA GLN A 4 2.43 20.26 1.62
C GLN A 4 2.73 18.85 2.16
N VAL A 5 1.78 18.24 2.86
CA VAL A 5 1.93 16.87 3.42
C VAL A 5 2.02 15.85 2.29
N HIS A 6 1.18 15.96 1.25
CA HIS A 6 1.27 15.08 0.08
C HIS A 6 2.64 15.16 -0.58
N ASN A 7 3.13 16.37 -0.85
CA ASN A 7 4.43 16.58 -1.47
C ASN A 7 5.58 16.03 -0.62
N GLN A 8 5.49 16.14 0.71
CA GLN A 8 6.49 15.56 1.62
C GLN A 8 6.53 14.04 1.51
N ILE A 9 5.36 13.38 1.54
CA ILE A 9 5.26 11.91 1.43
C ILE A 9 5.77 11.45 0.07
N VAL A 10 5.34 12.08 -1.02
CA VAL A 10 5.79 11.74 -2.38
C VAL A 10 7.31 11.92 -2.52
N SER A 11 7.86 13.02 -2.00
CA SER A 11 9.30 13.30 -2.06
C SER A 11 10.10 12.30 -1.23
N PHE A 12 9.58 11.89 -0.06
CA PHE A 12 10.21 10.89 0.78
C PHE A 12 10.23 9.52 0.08
N ILE A 13 9.08 9.07 -0.44
CA ILE A 13 8.98 7.78 -1.14
C ILE A 13 9.87 7.78 -2.39
N TRP A 14 9.92 8.90 -3.12
CA TRP A 14 10.83 9.07 -4.25
C TRP A 14 12.29 8.98 -3.82
N GLY A 15 12.65 9.59 -2.69
CA GLY A 15 13.98 9.50 -2.11
C GLY A 15 14.41 8.07 -1.78
N ILE A 16 13.46 7.18 -1.39
CA ILE A 16 13.76 5.75 -1.17
C ILE A 16 14.31 5.11 -2.46
N ALA A 17 13.74 5.45 -3.62
CA ALA A 17 14.24 4.93 -4.89
C ALA A 17 15.70 5.35 -5.15
N ASP A 18 16.01 6.61 -4.94
CA ASP A 18 17.37 7.12 -5.12
C ASP A 18 18.36 6.58 -4.07
N ASP A 19 17.93 6.43 -2.82
CA ASP A 19 18.79 5.96 -1.73
C ASP A 19 19.08 4.46 -1.80
N CYS A 20 18.06 3.64 -2.16
CA CYS A 20 18.15 2.18 -2.05
C CYS A 20 18.33 1.47 -3.39
N LEU A 21 17.82 2.02 -4.50
CA LEU A 21 17.77 1.31 -5.78
C LEU A 21 18.83 1.78 -6.79
N ARG A 22 19.49 2.91 -6.52
CA ARG A 22 20.55 3.43 -7.38
C ARG A 22 21.65 2.38 -7.52
N ASP A 23 22.22 2.26 -8.72
CA ASP A 23 23.29 1.32 -9.10
C ASP A 23 22.88 -0.16 -9.12
N ILE A 24 21.66 -0.52 -8.65
CA ILE A 24 21.13 -1.89 -8.68
C ILE A 24 20.07 -2.02 -9.78
N TYR A 25 19.20 -1.03 -9.87
CA TYR A 25 18.16 -0.96 -10.88
C TYR A 25 18.40 0.21 -11.84
N VAL A 26 18.06 0.01 -13.11
CA VAL A 26 17.91 1.15 -14.03
C VAL A 26 16.70 1.99 -13.60
N ARG A 27 16.78 3.31 -13.75
CA ARG A 27 15.73 4.24 -13.24
C ARG A 27 14.31 3.85 -13.63
N GLY A 28 14.11 3.42 -14.88
CA GLY A 28 12.81 2.97 -15.38
C GLY A 28 12.22 1.74 -14.65
N LYS A 29 13.03 1.03 -13.86
CA LYS A 29 12.61 -0.13 -13.06
C LYS A 29 12.34 0.18 -11.59
N TYR A 30 12.60 1.39 -11.12
CA TYR A 30 12.32 1.79 -9.73
C TYR A 30 10.85 1.58 -9.38
N ARG A 31 9.94 1.84 -10.34
CA ARG A 31 8.50 1.65 -10.17
C ARG A 31 8.13 0.21 -9.80
N ASP A 32 8.89 -0.79 -10.28
CA ASP A 32 8.60 -2.21 -10.04
C ASP A 32 8.85 -2.63 -8.57
N VAL A 33 9.55 -1.79 -7.80
CA VAL A 33 9.80 -1.94 -6.36
C VAL A 33 8.98 -0.93 -5.55
N ILE A 34 9.03 0.35 -5.90
CA ILE A 34 8.48 1.42 -5.08
C ILE A 34 6.95 1.39 -5.05
N LEU A 35 6.29 1.20 -6.19
CA LEU A 35 4.82 1.19 -6.22
C LEU A 35 4.24 0.02 -5.40
N PRO A 36 4.65 -1.25 -5.60
CA PRO A 36 4.13 -2.33 -4.77
C PRO A 36 4.49 -2.19 -3.30
N MET A 37 5.70 -1.71 -2.95
CA MET A 37 6.06 -1.45 -1.56
C MET A 37 5.20 -0.36 -0.91
N THR A 38 4.84 0.67 -1.67
CA THR A 38 3.90 1.72 -1.20
C THR A 38 2.53 1.13 -0.89
N VAL A 39 2.01 0.26 -1.77
CA VAL A 39 0.74 -0.46 -1.54
C VAL A 39 0.85 -1.37 -0.32
N ILE A 40 1.89 -2.21 -0.24
CA ILE A 40 2.12 -3.13 0.89
C ILE A 40 2.16 -2.35 2.20
N ARG A 41 2.91 -1.25 2.27
CA ARG A 41 2.99 -0.43 3.48
C ARG A 41 1.64 0.17 3.87
N ARG A 42 0.84 0.63 2.89
CA ARG A 42 -0.53 1.11 3.17
C ARG A 42 -1.41 0.00 3.74
N LEU A 43 -1.41 -1.18 3.11
CA LEU A 43 -2.19 -2.32 3.58
C LEU A 43 -1.76 -2.78 4.98
N ASP A 44 -0.44 -2.85 5.25
CA ASP A 44 0.12 -3.15 6.57
C ASP A 44 -0.37 -2.15 7.63
N ALA A 45 -0.35 -0.86 7.30
CA ALA A 45 -0.81 0.20 8.21
C ALA A 45 -2.32 0.12 8.53
N LEU A 46 -3.15 -0.27 7.55
CA LEU A 46 -4.58 -0.46 7.74
C LEU A 46 -4.91 -1.68 8.63
N LEU A 47 -4.05 -2.70 8.62
CA LEU A 47 -4.24 -3.94 9.36
C LEU A 47 -3.54 -3.96 10.73
N GLU A 48 -2.76 -2.92 11.05
CA GLU A 48 -1.88 -2.93 12.22
C GLU A 48 -2.62 -3.19 13.53
N ASP A 49 -3.72 -2.48 13.76
CA ASP A 49 -4.50 -2.55 14.99
C ASP A 49 -5.30 -3.86 15.11
N THR A 50 -5.71 -4.43 14.00
CA THR A 50 -6.56 -5.63 13.95
C THR A 50 -5.77 -6.93 13.78
N LYS A 51 -4.46 -6.85 13.55
CA LYS A 51 -3.58 -8.01 13.37
C LYS A 51 -3.72 -9.08 14.48
N PRO A 52 -3.75 -8.72 15.79
CA PRO A 52 -3.95 -9.72 16.85
C PRO A 52 -5.27 -10.47 16.72
N ALA A 53 -6.36 -9.79 16.39
CA ALA A 53 -7.67 -10.38 16.22
C ALA A 53 -7.71 -11.35 15.01
N VAL A 54 -7.01 -11.03 13.93
CA VAL A 54 -6.89 -11.90 12.75
C VAL A 54 -6.14 -13.18 13.12
N LEU A 55 -5.03 -13.08 13.86
CA LEU A 55 -4.24 -14.24 14.28
C LEU A 55 -5.02 -15.14 15.26
N GLU A 56 -5.71 -14.57 16.23
CA GLU A 56 -6.58 -15.31 17.15
C GLU A 56 -7.71 -16.05 16.41
N MET A 57 -8.33 -15.37 15.44
CA MET A 57 -9.35 -15.99 14.59
C MET A 57 -8.77 -17.14 13.78
N LYS A 58 -7.57 -16.95 13.21
CA LYS A 58 -6.87 -18.00 12.45
C LYS A 58 -6.63 -19.25 13.30
N GLU A 59 -6.12 -19.12 14.52
CA GLU A 59 -5.89 -20.24 15.44
C GLU A 59 -7.18 -21.02 15.73
N LYS A 60 -8.30 -20.31 15.93
CA LYS A 60 -9.62 -20.94 16.15
C LYS A 60 -10.10 -21.71 14.92
N LEU A 61 -9.91 -21.16 13.73
CA LEU A 61 -10.33 -21.80 12.48
C LEU A 61 -9.44 -23.00 12.15
N ASP A 62 -8.14 -22.91 12.39
CA ASP A 62 -7.19 -24.03 12.25
C ASP A 62 -7.56 -25.18 13.20
N ALA A 63 -7.85 -24.88 14.47
CA ALA A 63 -8.27 -25.88 15.46
C ALA A 63 -9.61 -26.53 15.11
N ALA A 64 -10.50 -25.82 14.40
CA ALA A 64 -11.79 -26.31 13.93
C ALA A 64 -11.71 -27.05 12.59
N GLY A 65 -10.53 -27.10 11.95
CA GLY A 65 -10.33 -27.74 10.64
C GLY A 65 -11.07 -27.07 9.50
N ILE A 66 -11.24 -25.74 9.54
CA ILE A 66 -11.94 -24.97 8.50
C ILE A 66 -10.96 -24.55 7.41
N ASP A 67 -11.17 -25.02 6.19
CA ASP A 67 -10.29 -24.72 5.04
C ASP A 67 -10.49 -23.31 4.48
N ASN A 68 -11.73 -22.89 4.24
CA ASN A 68 -12.02 -21.56 3.71
C ASN A 68 -12.13 -20.52 4.83
N GLN A 69 -10.99 -19.96 5.23
CA GLN A 69 -10.87 -19.06 6.38
C GLN A 69 -11.03 -17.57 5.99
N TRP A 70 -10.79 -17.20 4.74
CA TRP A 70 -10.66 -15.80 4.30
C TRP A 70 -11.84 -14.90 4.68
N PRO A 71 -13.12 -15.31 4.53
CA PRO A 71 -14.23 -14.46 4.91
C PRO A 71 -14.22 -14.09 6.41
N ALA A 72 -13.92 -15.06 7.28
CA ALA A 72 -13.85 -14.84 8.73
C ALA A 72 -12.63 -14.00 9.12
N LEU A 73 -11.48 -14.22 8.49
CA LEU A 73 -10.25 -13.45 8.74
C LEU A 73 -10.39 -12.00 8.27
N CYS A 74 -10.99 -11.76 7.10
CA CYS A 74 -11.27 -10.40 6.62
C CYS A 74 -12.29 -9.68 7.51
N ASN A 75 -13.30 -10.40 8.02
CA ASN A 75 -14.23 -9.83 9.00
C ASN A 75 -13.53 -9.46 10.32
N ALA A 76 -12.62 -10.30 10.82
CA ALA A 76 -11.80 -9.98 11.99
C ALA A 76 -10.85 -8.79 11.75
N ALA A 77 -10.39 -8.60 10.52
CA ALA A 77 -9.60 -7.45 10.11
C ALA A 77 -10.44 -6.17 9.97
N GLY A 78 -11.77 -6.27 9.84
CA GLY A 78 -12.65 -5.15 9.54
C GLY A 78 -12.42 -4.52 8.16
N GLN A 79 -11.84 -5.30 7.23
CA GLN A 79 -11.47 -4.86 5.89
C GLN A 79 -11.86 -5.92 4.85
N ALA A 80 -11.95 -5.53 3.58
CA ALA A 80 -12.17 -6.48 2.47
C ALA A 80 -10.93 -7.37 2.19
N PHE A 81 -9.86 -7.21 2.97
CA PHE A 81 -8.62 -7.97 2.89
C PHE A 81 -8.03 -8.17 4.29
N CYS A 82 -7.15 -9.12 4.42
CA CYS A 82 -6.43 -9.39 5.68
C CYS A 82 -5.03 -9.94 5.40
N ASN A 83 -4.23 -10.06 6.46
CA ASN A 83 -2.96 -10.74 6.42
C ASN A 83 -2.86 -11.71 7.60
N ALA A 84 -2.82 -13.00 7.32
CA ALA A 84 -2.80 -14.09 8.30
C ALA A 84 -1.38 -14.60 8.64
N SER A 85 -0.31 -13.95 8.10
CA SER A 85 1.07 -14.28 8.49
C SER A 85 1.34 -13.88 9.95
N PRO A 86 2.32 -14.48 10.64
CA PRO A 86 2.69 -14.05 11.99
C PRO A 86 3.40 -12.69 12.04
N PHE A 87 3.77 -12.13 10.88
CA PHE A 87 4.59 -10.93 10.76
C PHE A 87 3.77 -9.68 10.43
N ARG A 88 4.21 -8.54 10.94
CA ARG A 88 3.98 -7.20 10.40
C ARG A 88 5.23 -6.79 9.63
N LEU A 89 5.12 -5.82 8.75
CA LEU A 89 6.26 -5.33 7.99
C LEU A 89 7.42 -4.86 8.90
N ARG A 90 7.09 -4.25 10.05
CA ARG A 90 8.08 -3.79 11.05
C ARG A 90 8.85 -4.94 11.72
N ASP A 91 8.25 -6.12 11.84
CA ASP A 91 8.89 -7.26 12.51
C ASP A 91 10.04 -7.84 11.68
N LEU A 92 10.08 -7.51 10.38
CA LEU A 92 11.07 -8.01 9.44
C LEU A 92 12.41 -7.26 9.51
N THR A 93 12.44 -6.05 10.03
CA THR A 93 13.67 -5.24 10.14
C THR A 93 14.67 -5.78 11.16
N SER A 94 14.20 -6.53 12.15
CA SER A 94 15.07 -7.14 13.17
C SER A 94 15.79 -8.41 12.71
N ARG A 95 15.57 -8.84 11.45
CA ARG A 95 16.10 -10.10 10.91
C ARG A 95 17.50 -9.91 10.31
N ALA A 96 18.53 -10.16 11.12
CA ALA A 96 19.94 -9.90 10.76
C ALA A 96 20.51 -10.79 9.65
N LYS A 97 19.85 -11.88 9.25
CA LYS A 97 20.36 -12.80 8.20
C LYS A 97 19.52 -12.67 6.94
N LYS A 98 20.18 -12.38 5.81
CA LYS A 98 19.54 -12.23 4.48
C LYS A 98 18.56 -13.35 4.14
N GLN A 99 18.95 -14.60 4.36
CA GLN A 99 18.12 -15.77 4.02
C GLN A 99 16.85 -15.84 4.89
N THR A 100 16.94 -15.50 6.16
CA THR A 100 15.79 -15.43 7.07
C THR A 100 14.87 -14.29 6.66
N LEU A 101 15.42 -13.13 6.31
CA LEU A 101 14.63 -11.98 5.84
C LEU A 101 13.84 -12.31 4.58
N LYS A 102 14.47 -13.00 3.59
CA LYS A 102 13.77 -13.44 2.37
C LYS A 102 12.58 -14.33 2.72
N THR A 103 12.82 -15.41 3.46
CA THR A 103 11.79 -16.39 3.81
C THR A 103 10.64 -15.75 4.61
N ASP A 104 10.96 -14.90 5.58
CA ASP A 104 9.98 -14.24 6.42
C ASP A 104 9.17 -13.19 5.62
N PHE A 105 9.81 -12.47 4.69
CA PHE A 105 9.13 -11.53 3.82
C PHE A 105 8.21 -12.23 2.81
N GLU A 106 8.66 -13.35 2.22
CA GLU A 106 7.80 -14.18 1.37
C GLU A 106 6.60 -14.73 2.16
N ALA A 107 6.81 -15.24 3.38
CA ALA A 107 5.74 -15.70 4.25
C ALA A 107 4.79 -14.56 4.66
N TYR A 108 5.31 -13.35 4.86
CA TYR A 108 4.48 -12.16 5.08
C TYR A 108 3.59 -11.85 3.88
N LEU A 109 4.14 -11.89 2.67
CA LEU A 109 3.37 -11.68 1.44
C LEU A 109 2.33 -12.77 1.23
N ASP A 110 2.68 -14.04 1.47
CA ASP A 110 1.78 -15.20 1.35
C ASP A 110 0.61 -15.14 2.33
N GLY A 111 0.78 -14.45 3.44
CA GLY A 111 -0.26 -14.24 4.43
C GLY A 111 -1.41 -13.33 4.00
N PHE A 112 -1.26 -12.57 2.91
CA PHE A 112 -2.35 -11.74 2.41
C PHE A 112 -3.48 -12.56 1.78
N SER A 113 -4.71 -12.04 1.88
CA SER A 113 -5.90 -12.62 1.25
C SER A 113 -5.79 -12.65 -0.29
N PRO A 114 -6.54 -13.55 -0.97
CA PRO A 114 -6.38 -13.81 -2.41
C PRO A 114 -6.49 -12.58 -3.31
N ASN A 115 -7.36 -11.63 -2.98
CA ASN A 115 -7.50 -10.37 -3.73
C ASN A 115 -6.22 -9.51 -3.69
N VAL A 116 -5.52 -9.48 -2.57
CA VAL A 116 -4.22 -8.78 -2.47
C VAL A 116 -3.12 -9.57 -3.19
N GLN A 117 -3.13 -10.91 -3.09
CA GLN A 117 -2.20 -11.75 -3.85
C GLN A 117 -2.29 -11.48 -5.35
N GLU A 118 -3.50 -11.39 -5.90
CA GLU A 118 -3.72 -11.05 -7.31
C GLU A 118 -3.09 -9.69 -7.69
N ILE A 119 -3.21 -8.68 -6.81
CA ILE A 119 -2.58 -7.37 -7.02
C ILE A 119 -1.05 -7.50 -7.07
N LEU A 120 -0.46 -8.22 -6.10
CA LEU A 120 0.99 -8.43 -6.04
C LEU A 120 1.53 -9.20 -7.26
N GLU A 121 0.76 -10.15 -7.78
CA GLU A 121 1.09 -10.87 -9.02
C GLU A 121 1.09 -9.95 -10.24
N LYS A 122 0.10 -9.05 -10.35
CA LYS A 122 0.03 -8.05 -11.44
C LYS A 122 1.22 -7.09 -11.42
N PHE A 123 1.71 -6.72 -10.25
CA PHE A 123 2.95 -5.97 -10.10
C PHE A 123 4.20 -6.78 -10.45
N LYS A 124 4.11 -8.12 -10.52
CA LYS A 124 5.27 -9.02 -10.63
C LYS A 124 6.33 -8.76 -9.54
N PHE A 125 5.87 -8.33 -8.38
CA PHE A 125 6.76 -7.86 -7.31
C PHE A 125 7.66 -8.95 -6.76
N ARG A 126 7.18 -10.20 -6.72
CA ARG A 126 7.99 -11.34 -6.25
C ARG A 126 9.27 -11.52 -7.05
N ASN A 127 9.28 -11.16 -8.34
CA ASN A 127 10.46 -11.22 -9.19
C ASN A 127 11.58 -10.24 -8.75
N GLN A 128 11.24 -9.24 -7.93
CA GLN A 128 12.21 -8.26 -7.44
C GLN A 128 12.89 -8.71 -6.14
N ILE A 129 12.30 -9.67 -5.41
CA ILE A 129 12.79 -10.08 -4.08
C ILE A 129 14.21 -10.63 -4.18
N ASP A 130 14.48 -11.54 -5.13
CA ASP A 130 15.80 -12.13 -5.29
C ASP A 130 16.86 -11.08 -5.59
N THR A 131 16.59 -10.15 -6.51
CA THR A 131 17.49 -9.04 -6.83
C THR A 131 17.77 -8.16 -5.60
N MET A 132 16.75 -7.85 -4.80
CA MET A 132 16.93 -7.05 -3.58
C MET A 132 17.72 -7.79 -2.49
N ILE A 133 17.58 -9.11 -2.40
CA ILE A 133 18.34 -9.95 -1.46
C ILE A 133 19.81 -10.08 -1.90
N GLU A 134 20.04 -10.34 -3.18
CA GLU A 134 21.40 -10.46 -3.73
C GLU A 134 22.17 -9.14 -3.53
N ALA A 135 21.51 -8.02 -3.77
CA ALA A 135 22.09 -6.68 -3.60
C ALA A 135 22.13 -6.20 -2.12
N ASP A 136 21.57 -6.95 -1.17
CA ASP A 136 21.52 -6.61 0.25
C ASP A 136 20.72 -5.35 0.58
N ILE A 137 19.68 -5.05 -0.19
CA ILE A 137 18.89 -3.83 -0.04
C ILE A 137 17.46 -4.03 0.50
N LEU A 138 16.93 -5.27 0.51
CA LEU A 138 15.56 -5.52 0.95
C LEU A 138 15.31 -4.97 2.36
N GLY A 139 16.23 -5.21 3.29
CA GLY A 139 16.13 -4.68 4.66
C GLY A 139 16.07 -3.16 4.69
N ALA A 140 16.96 -2.49 3.95
CA ALA A 140 16.98 -1.03 3.87
C ALA A 140 15.71 -0.45 3.24
N VAL A 141 15.17 -1.08 2.21
CA VAL A 141 13.89 -0.67 1.59
C VAL A 141 12.76 -0.79 2.61
N ILE A 142 12.66 -1.91 3.33
CA ILE A 142 11.63 -2.10 4.38
C ILE A 142 11.80 -1.04 5.47
N GLU A 143 13.00 -0.81 5.99
CA GLU A 143 13.28 0.20 7.02
C GLU A 143 12.84 1.60 6.61
N LYS A 144 13.13 1.99 5.37
CA LYS A 144 12.68 3.29 4.83
C LYS A 144 11.15 3.40 4.80
N PHE A 145 10.44 2.36 4.33
CA PHE A 145 8.98 2.37 4.26
C PHE A 145 8.27 2.37 5.61
N ILE A 146 8.89 1.84 6.66
CA ILE A 146 8.35 1.88 8.03
C ILE A 146 8.88 3.04 8.86
N SER A 147 9.72 3.91 8.28
CA SER A 147 10.26 5.10 8.95
C SER A 147 9.15 5.94 9.57
N SER A 148 9.46 6.56 10.71
CA SER A 148 8.59 7.53 11.36
C SER A 148 8.53 8.89 10.66
N ASP A 149 9.24 9.07 9.54
CA ASP A 149 9.27 10.32 8.78
C ASP A 149 8.02 10.54 7.93
N ILE A 150 7.29 9.46 7.65
CA ILE A 150 6.01 9.51 6.93
C ILE A 150 4.94 8.69 7.64
N ASN A 151 3.68 9.04 7.38
CA ASN A 151 2.52 8.27 7.83
C ASN A 151 1.64 7.88 6.66
N LEU A 152 1.55 6.59 6.37
CA LEU A 152 0.60 6.03 5.39
C LEU A 152 -0.61 5.38 6.06
N SER A 153 -0.79 5.55 7.38
CA SER A 153 -1.96 5.10 8.14
C SER A 153 -3.13 6.11 8.02
N PRO A 154 -4.38 5.66 8.09
CA PRO A 154 -5.52 6.57 8.24
C PRO A 154 -5.52 7.29 9.59
N ASN A 155 -4.82 6.75 10.59
CA ASN A 155 -4.75 7.31 11.93
C ASN A 155 -3.63 8.34 12.03
N PRO A 156 -3.85 9.48 12.71
CA PRO A 156 -2.80 10.46 12.97
C PRO A 156 -1.75 9.92 13.95
N VAL A 157 -0.52 10.35 13.77
CA VAL A 157 0.62 10.01 14.65
C VAL A 157 0.97 11.22 15.49
N TYR A 158 1.05 11.01 16.79
CA TYR A 158 1.41 12.03 17.78
C TYR A 158 2.81 11.74 18.37
N ASN A 159 3.36 12.73 19.11
CA ASN A 159 4.53 12.52 19.95
C ASN A 159 4.20 11.53 21.09
N GLU A 160 5.23 11.09 21.85
CA GLU A 160 5.07 10.12 22.95
C GLU A 160 4.08 10.60 24.02
N GLU A 161 4.02 11.91 24.29
CA GLU A 161 3.11 12.53 25.24
C GLU A 161 1.68 12.73 24.68
N LYS A 162 1.44 12.38 23.40
CA LYS A 162 0.18 12.60 22.66
C LYS A 162 -0.31 14.05 22.64
N THR A 163 0.60 15.01 22.78
CA THR A 163 0.29 16.44 22.84
C THR A 163 0.52 17.17 21.52
N ILE A 164 1.45 16.67 20.69
CA ILE A 164 1.83 17.30 19.42
C ILE A 164 1.58 16.31 18.27
N LEU A 165 0.82 16.76 17.27
CA LEU A 165 0.61 16.01 16.04
C LEU A 165 1.92 16.00 15.23
N LYS A 166 2.51 14.81 15.02
CA LYS A 166 3.69 14.63 14.15
C LYS A 166 3.27 14.51 12.69
N HIS A 167 2.34 13.60 12.43
CA HIS A 167 1.83 13.37 11.09
C HIS A 167 0.31 13.24 11.11
N PRO A 168 -0.41 13.92 10.22
CA PRO A 168 -1.85 13.71 10.08
C PRO A 168 -2.14 12.29 9.57
N GLY A 169 -3.35 11.83 9.80
CA GLY A 169 -3.86 10.62 9.17
C GLY A 169 -4.03 10.82 7.67
N LEU A 170 -3.82 9.77 6.90
CA LEU A 170 -3.95 9.75 5.45
C LEU A 170 -5.19 8.94 5.07
N ASP A 171 -6.24 9.61 4.60
CA ASP A 171 -7.43 8.95 4.10
C ASP A 171 -7.20 8.24 2.75
N ASN A 172 -8.20 7.55 2.23
CA ASN A 172 -8.06 6.83 0.96
C ASN A 172 -7.92 7.78 -0.23
N HIS A 173 -8.59 8.93 -0.21
CA HIS A 173 -8.46 9.94 -1.26
C HIS A 173 -7.03 10.50 -1.31
N GLY A 174 -6.48 10.89 -0.16
CA GLY A 174 -5.09 11.36 -0.06
C GLY A 174 -4.09 10.29 -0.48
N MET A 175 -4.31 9.02 -0.12
CA MET A 175 -3.47 7.92 -0.58
C MET A 175 -3.53 7.74 -2.08
N GLY A 176 -4.73 7.84 -2.69
CA GLY A 176 -4.91 7.80 -4.14
C GLY A 176 -4.11 8.92 -4.83
N THR A 177 -4.20 10.15 -4.32
CA THR A 177 -3.45 11.31 -4.84
C THR A 177 -1.93 11.09 -4.80
N ILE A 178 -1.41 10.53 -3.69
CA ILE A 178 0.02 10.20 -3.56
C ILE A 178 0.42 9.15 -4.59
N PHE A 179 -0.38 8.08 -4.73
CA PHE A 179 -0.08 6.99 -5.64
C PHE A 179 -0.08 7.44 -7.10
N GLU A 180 -1.06 8.25 -7.52
CA GLU A 180 -1.09 8.86 -8.85
C GLU A 180 0.13 9.75 -9.12
N GLU A 181 0.52 10.56 -8.15
CA GLU A 181 1.69 11.43 -8.29
C GLU A 181 2.99 10.63 -8.43
N LEU A 182 3.11 9.50 -7.72
CA LEU A 182 4.23 8.57 -7.89
C LEU A 182 4.23 7.96 -9.30
N ILE A 183 3.07 7.49 -9.80
CA ILE A 183 2.95 6.97 -11.17
C ILE A 183 3.36 8.04 -12.17
N ARG A 184 2.85 9.27 -12.03
CA ARG A 184 3.18 10.39 -12.92
C ARG A 184 4.70 10.62 -12.97
N LYS A 185 5.37 10.69 -11.82
CA LYS A 185 6.82 10.88 -11.73
C LYS A 185 7.59 9.74 -12.39
N PHE A 186 7.18 8.49 -12.19
CA PHE A 186 7.84 7.34 -12.84
C PHE A 186 7.62 7.33 -14.36
N ASN A 187 6.47 7.77 -14.85
CA ASN A 187 6.21 7.88 -16.28
C ASN A 187 7.05 8.99 -16.92
N GLU A 188 7.18 10.14 -16.25
CA GLU A 188 8.06 11.24 -16.70
C GLU A 188 9.53 10.80 -16.79
N GLU A 189 10.04 10.06 -15.81
CA GLU A 189 11.40 9.50 -15.85
C GLU A 189 11.61 8.52 -17.01
N ASN A 190 10.57 7.82 -17.45
CA ASN A 190 10.60 6.90 -18.59
C ASN A 190 10.35 7.57 -19.93
N ASN A 191 10.21 8.90 -20.01
CA ASN A 191 9.78 9.64 -21.19
C ASN A 191 8.44 9.14 -21.76
N GLU A 192 7.57 8.56 -20.93
CA GLU A 192 6.19 8.25 -21.29
C GLU A 192 5.38 9.54 -21.32
N GLU A 193 4.59 9.79 -22.39
CA GLU A 193 3.84 11.03 -22.52
C GLU A 193 2.80 11.16 -21.39
N ALA A 194 2.92 12.21 -20.59
CA ALA A 194 2.09 12.43 -19.41
C ALA A 194 0.58 12.49 -19.72
N GLY A 195 0.21 12.87 -20.95
CA GLY A 195 -1.18 12.97 -21.40
C GLY A 195 -1.88 11.62 -21.63
N GLU A 196 -1.14 10.52 -21.72
CA GLU A 196 -1.74 9.20 -22.01
C GLU A 196 -2.27 8.48 -20.74
N HIS A 197 -1.85 8.92 -19.55
CA HIS A 197 -2.09 8.15 -18.32
C HIS A 197 -2.71 8.97 -17.18
N TRP A 198 -3.01 10.24 -17.38
CA TRP A 198 -3.47 11.11 -16.31
C TRP A 198 -4.73 11.91 -16.67
N THR A 199 -5.75 11.81 -15.83
CA THR A 199 -6.94 12.66 -15.90
C THR A 199 -6.84 13.76 -14.84
N PRO A 200 -6.95 15.06 -15.20
CA PRO A 200 -6.91 16.14 -14.22
C PRO A 200 -7.94 15.95 -13.09
N ARG A 201 -7.55 16.25 -11.86
CA ARG A 201 -8.40 16.04 -10.68
C ARG A 201 -9.71 16.84 -10.73
N ASP A 202 -9.67 18.05 -11.20
CA ASP A 202 -10.86 18.91 -11.38
C ASP A 202 -11.86 18.30 -12.38
N VAL A 203 -11.34 17.62 -13.42
CA VAL A 203 -12.18 16.86 -14.36
C VAL A 203 -12.76 15.62 -13.70
N VAL A 204 -11.99 14.89 -12.90
CA VAL A 204 -12.46 13.72 -12.12
C VAL A 204 -13.58 14.13 -11.16
N GLU A 205 -13.38 15.21 -10.40
CA GLU A 205 -14.40 15.76 -9.48
C GLU A 205 -15.67 16.12 -10.22
N LEU A 206 -15.55 16.86 -11.34
CA LEU A 206 -16.70 17.22 -12.18
C LEU A 206 -17.44 15.98 -12.70
N MET A 207 -16.71 14.96 -13.17
CA MET A 207 -17.31 13.71 -13.68
C MET A 207 -18.02 12.94 -12.55
N ALA A 208 -17.41 12.84 -11.38
CA ALA A 208 -18.02 12.22 -10.19
C ALA A 208 -19.30 12.96 -9.78
N ASP A 209 -19.26 14.29 -9.72
CA ASP A 209 -20.44 15.09 -9.40
C ASP A 209 -21.56 14.90 -10.42
N LEU A 210 -21.27 14.90 -11.71
CA LEU A 210 -22.25 14.68 -12.76
C LEU A 210 -22.91 13.29 -12.69
N ILE A 211 -22.19 12.28 -12.23
CA ILE A 211 -22.69 10.90 -12.08
C ILE A 211 -23.51 10.75 -10.79
N PHE A 212 -22.99 11.23 -9.66
CA PHE A 212 -23.53 10.89 -8.34
C PHE A 212 -24.48 11.93 -7.77
N MET A 213 -24.32 13.23 -8.05
CA MET A 213 -25.24 14.25 -7.54
C MET A 213 -26.71 14.03 -7.95
N PRO A 214 -27.03 13.62 -9.20
CA PRO A 214 -28.41 13.37 -9.59
C PRO A 214 -29.10 12.23 -8.86
N ILE A 215 -28.32 11.33 -8.23
CA ILE A 215 -28.82 10.14 -7.53
C ILE A 215 -28.42 10.09 -6.06
N ALA A 216 -27.87 11.19 -5.53
CA ALA A 216 -27.31 11.24 -4.17
C ALA A 216 -28.31 10.83 -3.09
N ASP A 217 -29.57 11.19 -3.26
CA ASP A 217 -30.69 10.83 -2.38
C ASP A 217 -31.08 9.33 -2.45
N GLN A 218 -30.64 8.62 -3.49
CA GLN A 218 -30.90 7.20 -3.70
C GLN A 218 -29.73 6.33 -3.18
N ILE A 219 -28.56 6.91 -2.98
CA ILE A 219 -27.36 6.20 -2.47
C ILE A 219 -27.55 5.97 -0.96
N LYS A 220 -27.53 4.70 -0.56
CA LYS A 220 -27.65 4.29 0.84
C LYS A 220 -26.25 4.10 1.43
N ASP A 221 -26.15 4.17 2.75
CA ASP A 221 -24.93 3.80 3.48
C ASP A 221 -24.74 2.26 3.38
N ALA A 222 -23.97 1.85 2.39
CA ALA A 222 -23.71 0.45 2.05
C ALA A 222 -22.39 0.31 1.27
N THR A 223 -21.86 -0.90 1.17
CA THR A 223 -20.73 -1.20 0.32
C THR A 223 -21.17 -1.41 -1.12
N TYR A 224 -20.60 -0.65 -2.04
CA TYR A 224 -20.85 -0.76 -3.47
C TYR A 224 -19.61 -1.26 -4.20
N SER A 225 -19.81 -2.05 -5.24
CA SER A 225 -18.76 -2.40 -6.20
C SER A 225 -18.79 -1.39 -7.34
N CYS A 226 -17.67 -0.73 -7.59
CA CYS A 226 -17.50 0.19 -8.71
C CYS A 226 -16.69 -0.50 -9.81
N TYR A 227 -17.08 -0.28 -11.06
CA TYR A 227 -16.34 -0.75 -12.23
C TYR A 227 -16.13 0.39 -13.21
N ASP A 228 -14.88 0.64 -13.53
CA ASP A 228 -14.47 1.57 -14.57
C ASP A 228 -13.72 0.78 -15.65
N GLY A 229 -14.33 0.67 -16.84
CA GLY A 229 -13.78 -0.08 -17.98
C GLY A 229 -12.58 0.61 -18.65
N ALA A 230 -12.30 1.85 -18.30
CA ALA A 230 -11.21 2.68 -18.84
C ALA A 230 -10.48 3.45 -17.72
N CYS A 231 -10.25 2.77 -16.59
CA CYS A 231 -9.86 3.39 -15.31
C CYS A 231 -8.56 4.20 -15.33
N GLY A 232 -7.69 4.00 -16.33
CA GLY A 232 -6.39 4.68 -16.36
C GLY A 232 -5.62 4.44 -15.06
N THR A 233 -5.30 5.52 -14.33
CA THR A 233 -4.65 5.47 -13.01
C THR A 233 -5.62 5.21 -11.84
N GLY A 234 -6.90 5.03 -12.11
CA GLY A 234 -7.92 4.80 -11.09
C GLY A 234 -8.48 6.07 -10.44
N GLY A 235 -8.25 7.24 -11.05
CA GLY A 235 -8.67 8.52 -10.48
C GLY A 235 -10.16 8.68 -10.26
N MET A 236 -11.01 7.93 -11.01
CA MET A 236 -12.47 7.90 -10.86
C MET A 236 -12.95 6.91 -9.78
N LEU A 237 -12.12 5.95 -9.37
CA LEU A 237 -12.40 4.92 -8.37
C LEU A 237 -11.89 5.34 -7.00
#